data_48bb763c2640dbdc00e67c154b195194
#
_entry.id   48bb763c2640dbdc00e67c154b195194
#
_cell.length_a   1.000
_cell.length_b   1.000
_cell.length_c   1.000
_cell.angle_alpha   90.00
_cell.angle_beta   90.00
_cell.angle_gamma   90.00
#
_symmetry.space_group_name_H-M   'P 1'
#
loop_
_entity.id
_entity.type
_entity.pdbx_description
1 polymer ?
#
loop_
_entity_poly.entity_id
_entity_poly.type
_entity_poly.pdbx_seq_one_letter_code
_entity_poly.pdbx_strand_id
1 'polypeptide(L)'
;MIRKIAISVLATLSLVAIALAADVPEPDGYRTDQYRAPVPATLQGARVLTTSDAEAIWRARSAVFVDVLPHIPKPPNLPANTVWRDRPHRNIPGSLWLPDTGYGALAAATETYFRNGLSRATHDDLAKQLVIYCQANCWMSWNAAKRAMTLGYRNVAWFPDGTDGWEQANLPLEDAQPAPP
;
A
#
# COMPACT_ATOMS: atom_id res chain seq x y z
N MET A 1 46.47 54.39 24.98
CA MET A 1 45.47 54.31 23.91
C MET A 1 45.01 52.86 23.76
N ILE A 2 43.87 52.52 24.31
CA ILE A 2 43.31 51.14 24.25
C ILE A 2 42.19 51.16 23.25
N ARG A 3 42.40 50.48 22.09
CA ARG A 3 41.33 50.26 21.04
C ARG A 3 40.40 49.17 21.49
N LYS A 4 39.12 49.50 21.71
CA LYS A 4 38.04 48.53 21.92
C LYS A 4 37.62 47.99 20.56
N ILE A 5 37.78 46.67 20.36
CA ILE A 5 37.26 45.93 19.20
C ILE A 5 35.85 45.49 19.57
N ALA A 6 34.87 46.00 18.86
CA ALA A 6 33.47 45.54 18.96
C ALA A 6 33.27 44.34 18.00
N ILE A 7 32.97 43.19 18.57
CA ILE A 7 32.60 42.00 17.81
C ILE A 7 31.08 42.01 17.62
N SER A 8 30.62 42.28 16.40
CA SER A 8 29.22 42.14 16.01
C SER A 8 28.92 40.67 15.69
N VAL A 9 28.15 40.04 16.53
CA VAL A 9 27.61 38.69 16.27
C VAL A 9 26.33 38.83 15.43
N LEU A 10 26.44 38.47 14.15
CA LEU A 10 25.28 38.41 13.24
C LEU A 10 24.58 37.05 13.47
N ALA A 11 23.45 37.06 14.16
CA ALA A 11 22.60 35.88 14.31
C ALA A 11 21.81 35.65 13.02
N THR A 12 22.17 34.67 12.23
CA THR A 12 21.39 34.21 11.06
C THR A 12 20.22 33.36 11.53
N LEU A 13 19.02 33.92 11.43
CA LEU A 13 17.77 33.19 11.68
C LEU A 13 17.48 32.30 10.45
N SER A 14 17.73 30.99 10.55
CA SER A 14 17.36 30.04 9.52
C SER A 14 15.86 29.76 9.62
N LEU A 15 15.07 30.27 8.66
CA LEU A 15 13.67 29.89 8.49
C LEU A 15 13.63 28.45 7.96
N VAL A 16 13.24 27.50 8.80
CA VAL A 16 12.88 26.16 8.38
C VAL A 16 11.46 26.24 7.80
N ALA A 17 11.36 26.21 6.48
CA ALA A 17 10.09 26.07 5.79
C ALA A 17 9.56 24.64 6.02
N ILE A 18 8.56 24.49 6.89
CA ILE A 18 7.80 23.25 7.01
C ILE A 18 6.91 23.18 5.76
N ALA A 19 7.29 22.35 4.80
CA ALA A 19 6.40 22.01 3.68
C ALA A 19 5.24 21.21 4.27
N LEU A 20 4.07 21.85 4.38
CA LEU A 20 2.82 21.16 4.63
C LEU A 20 2.58 20.25 3.40
N ALA A 21 2.65 18.94 3.58
CA ALA A 21 2.19 18.01 2.55
C ALA A 21 0.73 18.37 2.23
N ALA A 22 0.43 18.61 0.95
CA ALA A 22 -0.93 18.91 0.53
C ALA A 22 -1.81 17.72 0.92
N ASP A 23 -2.90 18.00 1.64
CA ASP A 23 -3.86 16.97 2.02
C ASP A 23 -4.55 16.46 0.75
N VAL A 24 -4.38 15.17 0.44
CA VAL A 24 -4.98 14.53 -0.72
C VAL A 24 -6.40 14.11 -0.33
N PRO A 25 -7.45 14.68 -0.95
CA PRO A 25 -8.82 14.35 -0.59
C PRO A 25 -9.19 12.92 -1.01
N GLU A 26 -10.06 12.28 -0.23
CA GLU A 26 -10.69 11.03 -0.62
C GLU A 26 -11.67 11.29 -1.77
N PRO A 27 -11.60 10.53 -2.89
CA PRO A 27 -12.61 10.59 -3.93
C PRO A 27 -13.87 9.81 -3.53
N ASP A 28 -15.02 10.23 -4.05
CA ASP A 28 -16.29 9.50 -3.85
C ASP A 28 -16.23 8.09 -4.44
N GLY A 29 -15.60 7.94 -5.61
CA GLY A 29 -15.42 6.66 -6.31
C GLY A 29 -14.05 6.02 -6.07
N TYR A 30 -13.63 5.22 -7.05
CA TYR A 30 -12.28 4.66 -7.11
C TYR A 30 -11.35 5.58 -7.90
N ARG A 31 -10.08 5.60 -7.55
CA ARG A 31 -9.03 6.21 -8.35
C ARG A 31 -8.81 5.36 -9.62
N THR A 32 -8.85 6.00 -10.79
CA THR A 32 -8.80 5.30 -12.09
C THR A 32 -7.54 5.58 -12.90
N ASP A 33 -6.71 6.50 -12.45
CA ASP A 33 -5.47 6.92 -13.11
C ASP A 33 -4.36 7.23 -12.08
N GLN A 34 -3.15 7.53 -12.55
CA GLN A 34 -2.02 7.97 -11.71
C GLN A 34 -1.91 7.17 -10.40
N TYR A 35 -1.97 5.86 -10.48
CA TYR A 35 -1.99 4.98 -9.31
C TYR A 35 -0.74 5.10 -8.43
N ARG A 36 0.34 5.65 -8.96
CA ARG A 36 1.60 5.94 -8.24
C ARG A 36 1.69 7.44 -7.96
N ALA A 37 0.94 7.90 -6.98
CA ALA A 37 0.85 9.30 -6.55
C ALA A 37 0.58 9.36 -5.05
N PRO A 38 0.76 10.51 -4.40
CA PRO A 38 0.36 10.69 -3.00
C PRO A 38 -1.08 10.24 -2.77
N VAL A 39 -1.31 9.53 -1.68
CA VAL A 39 -2.61 8.97 -1.29
C VAL A 39 -3.22 9.80 -0.16
N PRO A 40 -4.55 9.73 0.07
CA PRO A 40 -5.18 10.35 1.22
C PRO A 40 -4.60 9.85 2.55
N ALA A 41 -4.69 10.67 3.59
CA ALA A 41 -4.35 10.25 4.94
C ALA A 41 -5.41 9.31 5.55
N THR A 42 -6.59 9.22 4.94
CA THR A 42 -7.74 8.47 5.44
C THR A 42 -8.36 7.57 4.38
N LEU A 43 -9.17 6.63 4.82
CA LEU A 43 -10.12 5.86 4.02
C LEU A 43 -11.37 5.67 4.85
N GLN A 44 -12.43 6.37 4.49
CA GLN A 44 -13.70 6.34 5.23
C GLN A 44 -14.22 4.90 5.40
N GLY A 45 -14.45 4.51 6.65
CA GLY A 45 -14.92 3.16 6.98
C GLY A 45 -13.81 2.14 7.25
N ALA A 46 -12.56 2.43 6.94
CA ALA A 46 -11.42 1.57 7.23
C ALA A 46 -10.52 2.18 8.33
N ARG A 47 -9.84 1.32 9.08
CA ARG A 47 -8.74 1.76 9.94
C ARG A 47 -7.49 1.95 9.10
N VAL A 48 -6.86 3.13 9.17
CA VAL A 48 -5.54 3.37 8.57
C VAL A 48 -4.47 2.95 9.56
N LEU A 49 -3.50 2.16 9.10
CA LEU A 49 -2.44 1.61 9.91
C LEU A 49 -1.11 2.32 9.67
N THR A 50 -0.39 2.58 10.75
CA THR A 50 1.05 2.82 10.69
C THR A 50 1.79 1.49 10.49
N THR A 51 3.08 1.57 10.13
CA THR A 51 3.94 0.37 10.04
C THR A 51 3.98 -0.39 11.37
N SER A 52 4.06 0.30 12.51
CA SER A 52 4.05 -0.32 13.84
C SER A 52 2.73 -1.02 14.16
N ASP A 53 1.58 -0.44 13.77
CA ASP A 53 0.27 -1.10 13.91
C ASP A 53 0.19 -2.37 13.07
N ALA A 54 0.64 -2.29 11.81
CA ALA A 54 0.64 -3.43 10.90
C ALA A 54 1.54 -4.56 11.43
N GLU A 55 2.74 -4.22 11.93
CA GLU A 55 3.66 -5.18 12.55
C GLU A 55 3.01 -5.88 13.76
N ALA A 56 2.37 -5.13 14.64
CA ALA A 56 1.71 -5.70 15.82
C ALA A 56 0.61 -6.70 15.43
N ILE A 57 -0.22 -6.36 14.43
CA ILE A 57 -1.28 -7.24 13.90
C ILE A 57 -0.67 -8.48 13.25
N TRP A 58 0.39 -8.33 12.47
CA TRP A 58 1.10 -9.43 11.81
C TRP A 58 1.71 -10.40 12.82
N ARG A 59 2.42 -9.90 13.83
CA ARG A 59 3.00 -10.73 14.91
C ARG A 59 1.94 -11.49 15.68
N ALA A 60 0.78 -10.86 15.93
CA ALA A 60 -0.36 -11.48 16.59
C ALA A 60 -1.10 -12.50 15.69
N ARG A 61 -0.82 -12.55 14.37
CA ARG A 61 -1.53 -13.39 13.39
C ARG A 61 -3.04 -13.21 13.45
N SER A 62 -3.50 -11.99 13.74
CA SER A 62 -4.91 -11.70 13.99
C SER A 62 -5.71 -11.33 12.74
N ALA A 63 -5.03 -11.04 11.62
CA ALA A 63 -5.65 -10.60 10.38
C ALA A 63 -5.13 -11.38 9.16
N VAL A 64 -5.90 -11.35 8.07
CA VAL A 64 -5.44 -11.74 6.74
C VAL A 64 -4.78 -10.51 6.09
N PHE A 65 -3.50 -10.61 5.77
CA PHE A 65 -2.79 -9.61 4.99
C PHE A 65 -3.00 -9.87 3.50
N VAL A 66 -3.36 -8.82 2.75
CA VAL A 66 -3.68 -8.90 1.33
C VAL A 66 -2.84 -7.88 0.57
N ASP A 67 -1.90 -8.38 -0.20
CA ASP A 67 -1.11 -7.60 -1.13
C ASP A 67 -1.85 -7.48 -2.47
N VAL A 68 -1.98 -6.28 -2.99
CA VAL A 68 -2.65 -6.01 -4.27
C VAL A 68 -1.71 -5.36 -5.29
N LEU A 69 -0.39 -5.42 -5.05
CA LEU A 69 0.57 -4.90 -6.02
C LEU A 69 0.41 -5.62 -7.35
N PRO A 70 0.34 -4.89 -8.48
CA PRO A 70 0.18 -5.48 -9.79
C PRO A 70 1.30 -6.44 -10.17
N HIS A 71 0.94 -7.46 -10.90
CA HIS A 71 1.90 -8.25 -11.64
C HIS A 71 2.49 -7.43 -12.78
N ILE A 72 3.82 -7.42 -12.93
CA ILE A 72 4.47 -6.70 -14.03
C ILE A 72 4.34 -7.56 -15.29
N PRO A 73 3.55 -7.13 -16.29
CA PRO A 73 3.35 -7.95 -17.47
C PRO A 73 4.63 -8.05 -18.31
N LYS A 74 4.76 -9.13 -19.06
CA LYS A 74 5.78 -9.25 -20.10
C LYS A 74 5.63 -8.10 -21.10
N PRO A 75 6.70 -7.33 -21.40
CA PRO A 75 6.63 -6.31 -22.43
C PRO A 75 6.20 -6.89 -23.79
N PRO A 76 5.25 -6.27 -24.50
CA PRO A 76 4.67 -6.84 -25.73
C PRO A 76 5.65 -6.95 -26.89
N ASN A 77 6.72 -6.14 -26.90
CA ASN A 77 7.66 -5.99 -28.03
C ASN A 77 9.03 -6.64 -27.77
N LEU A 78 9.09 -7.68 -26.97
CA LEU A 78 10.35 -8.40 -26.77
C LEU A 78 10.72 -9.20 -28.03
N PRO A 79 12.02 -9.23 -28.43
CA PRO A 79 12.48 -10.09 -29.51
C PRO A 79 12.06 -11.54 -29.29
N ALA A 80 11.75 -12.27 -30.37
CA ALA A 80 11.22 -13.64 -30.30
C ALA A 80 12.10 -14.63 -29.50
N ASN A 81 13.41 -14.39 -29.45
CA ASN A 81 14.37 -15.24 -28.74
C ASN A 81 14.67 -14.75 -27.31
N THR A 82 13.97 -13.73 -26.80
CA THR A 82 14.19 -13.23 -25.43
C THR A 82 13.46 -14.10 -24.43
N VAL A 83 14.22 -14.74 -23.54
CA VAL A 83 13.65 -15.45 -22.39
C VAL A 83 13.18 -14.39 -21.40
N TRP A 84 11.87 -14.21 -21.27
CA TRP A 84 11.29 -13.41 -20.22
C TRP A 84 11.25 -14.21 -18.92
N ARG A 85 11.73 -13.60 -17.85
CA ARG A 85 11.54 -14.10 -16.49
C ARG A 85 10.80 -13.03 -15.71
N ASP A 86 9.71 -13.42 -15.07
CA ASP A 86 9.01 -12.52 -14.17
C ASP A 86 9.95 -12.06 -13.06
N ARG A 87 9.82 -10.80 -12.67
CA ARG A 87 10.56 -10.32 -11.50
C ARG A 87 9.99 -11.00 -10.27
N PRO A 88 10.86 -11.50 -9.36
CA PRO A 88 10.40 -11.99 -8.08
C PRO A 88 9.56 -10.91 -7.39
N HIS A 89 8.40 -11.29 -6.90
CA HIS A 89 7.57 -10.44 -6.05
C HIS A 89 7.82 -10.85 -4.60
N ARG A 90 7.98 -9.87 -3.73
CA ARG A 90 8.16 -10.09 -2.30
C ARG A 90 7.07 -9.34 -1.53
N ASN A 91 6.44 -10.02 -0.59
CA ASN A 91 5.40 -9.45 0.24
C ASN A 91 5.66 -9.68 1.75
N ILE A 92 4.81 -9.13 2.60
CA ILE A 92 4.83 -9.38 4.04
C ILE A 92 4.53 -10.87 4.27
N PRO A 93 5.33 -11.59 5.07
CA PRO A 93 5.21 -13.04 5.20
C PRO A 93 3.80 -13.50 5.60
N GLY A 94 3.29 -14.50 4.90
CA GLY A 94 1.94 -15.04 5.07
C GLY A 94 0.83 -14.25 4.41
N SER A 95 1.17 -13.24 3.59
CA SER A 95 0.17 -12.46 2.85
C SER A 95 -0.40 -13.23 1.65
N LEU A 96 -1.66 -12.99 1.38
CA LEU A 96 -2.31 -13.37 0.14
C LEU A 96 -1.97 -12.34 -0.95
N TRP A 97 -1.31 -12.73 -2.04
CA TRP A 97 -1.09 -11.83 -3.16
C TRP A 97 -2.19 -11.97 -4.20
N LEU A 98 -2.98 -10.89 -4.37
CA LEU A 98 -4.05 -10.76 -5.37
C LEU A 98 -3.65 -9.65 -6.38
N PRO A 99 -2.75 -9.93 -7.32
CA PRO A 99 -2.29 -8.92 -8.27
C PRO A 99 -3.44 -8.34 -9.10
N ASP A 100 -3.25 -7.09 -9.53
CA ASP A 100 -4.14 -6.37 -10.45
C ASP A 100 -5.54 -6.05 -9.92
N THR A 101 -5.86 -6.40 -8.67
CA THR A 101 -7.20 -6.23 -8.09
C THR A 101 -7.45 -4.83 -7.50
N GLY A 102 -6.42 -3.99 -7.46
CA GLY A 102 -6.49 -2.62 -6.94
C GLY A 102 -6.80 -1.55 -7.99
N TYR A 103 -6.93 -1.88 -9.25
CA TYR A 103 -7.33 -0.89 -10.26
C TYR A 103 -8.73 -0.35 -9.99
N GLY A 104 -8.97 0.93 -10.36
CA GLY A 104 -10.27 1.56 -10.13
C GLY A 104 -11.40 0.91 -10.91
N ALA A 105 -11.17 0.61 -12.18
CA ALA A 105 -12.06 -0.17 -13.02
C ALA A 105 -11.49 -1.58 -13.19
N LEU A 106 -12.25 -2.59 -12.80
CA LEU A 106 -11.88 -3.99 -12.96
C LEU A 106 -12.72 -4.66 -14.04
N ALA A 107 -12.08 -5.56 -14.80
CA ALA A 107 -12.83 -6.54 -15.59
C ALA A 107 -13.58 -7.51 -14.65
N ALA A 108 -14.72 -8.04 -15.08
CA ALA A 108 -15.54 -8.94 -14.27
C ALA A 108 -14.76 -10.16 -13.75
N ALA A 109 -13.84 -10.70 -14.55
CA ALA A 109 -12.98 -11.81 -14.12
C ALA A 109 -12.04 -11.42 -12.97
N THR A 110 -11.44 -10.22 -13.02
CA THR A 110 -10.55 -9.71 -11.97
C THR A 110 -11.33 -9.39 -10.68
N GLU A 111 -12.56 -8.85 -10.82
CA GLU A 111 -13.43 -8.63 -9.67
C GLU A 111 -13.83 -9.95 -9.00
N THR A 112 -14.18 -10.96 -9.80
CA THR A 112 -14.48 -12.31 -9.31
C THR A 112 -13.26 -12.93 -8.62
N TYR A 113 -12.06 -12.77 -9.20
CA TYR A 113 -10.81 -13.24 -8.61
C TYR A 113 -10.55 -12.60 -7.24
N PHE A 114 -10.73 -11.28 -7.11
CA PHE A 114 -10.60 -10.58 -5.83
C PHE A 114 -11.59 -11.11 -4.79
N ARG A 115 -12.86 -11.19 -5.15
CA ARG A 115 -13.92 -11.70 -4.28
C ARG A 115 -13.63 -13.12 -3.78
N ASN A 116 -13.31 -14.02 -4.70
CA ASN A 116 -13.01 -15.41 -4.37
C ASN A 116 -11.74 -15.55 -3.52
N GLY A 117 -10.71 -14.75 -3.81
CA GLY A 117 -9.49 -14.73 -3.02
C GLY A 117 -9.74 -14.33 -1.56
N LEU A 118 -10.50 -13.26 -1.35
CA LEU A 118 -10.90 -12.83 0.00
C LEU A 118 -11.77 -13.89 0.70
N SER A 119 -12.79 -14.40 0.01
CA SER A 119 -13.72 -15.41 0.54
C SER A 119 -12.95 -16.65 1.05
N ARG A 120 -12.06 -17.21 0.22
CA ARG A 120 -11.22 -18.35 0.63
C ARG A 120 -10.33 -18.04 1.83
N ALA A 121 -9.67 -16.87 1.85
CA ALA A 121 -8.74 -16.50 2.91
C ALA A 121 -9.43 -16.19 4.24
N THR A 122 -10.68 -15.78 4.20
CA THR A 122 -11.50 -15.48 5.39
C THR A 122 -12.45 -16.62 5.77
N HIS A 123 -12.55 -17.67 4.95
CA HIS A 123 -13.56 -18.72 5.10
C HIS A 123 -14.99 -18.15 5.12
N ASP A 124 -15.26 -17.20 4.21
CA ASP A 124 -16.53 -16.46 4.08
C ASP A 124 -16.91 -15.61 5.32
N ASP A 125 -15.99 -15.45 6.28
CA ASP A 125 -16.23 -14.59 7.45
C ASP A 125 -16.03 -13.12 7.11
N LEU A 126 -17.13 -12.39 6.91
CA LEU A 126 -17.13 -10.95 6.65
C LEU A 126 -16.71 -10.08 7.86
N ALA A 127 -16.56 -10.68 9.06
CA ALA A 127 -16.03 -10.00 10.24
C ALA A 127 -14.52 -10.22 10.42
N LYS A 128 -13.92 -11.15 9.66
CA LYS A 128 -12.48 -11.39 9.69
C LYS A 128 -11.72 -10.12 9.36
N GLN A 129 -10.71 -9.80 10.17
CA GLN A 129 -9.87 -8.63 9.90
C GLN A 129 -9.04 -8.82 8.64
N LEU A 130 -9.11 -7.83 7.76
CA LEU A 130 -8.28 -7.70 6.56
C LEU A 130 -7.31 -6.54 6.75
N VAL A 131 -6.04 -6.72 6.38
CA VAL A 131 -5.06 -5.64 6.21
C VAL A 131 -4.68 -5.59 4.75
N ILE A 132 -5.14 -4.56 4.03
CA ILE A 132 -4.92 -4.41 2.59
C ILE A 132 -3.81 -3.42 2.35
N TYR A 133 -2.83 -3.80 1.53
CA TYR A 133 -1.65 -3.00 1.25
C TYR A 133 -1.12 -3.24 -0.18
N CYS A 134 -0.17 -2.40 -0.59
CA CYS A 134 0.73 -2.66 -1.71
C CYS A 134 2.12 -2.09 -1.42
N GLN A 135 2.46 -0.91 -1.89
CA GLN A 135 3.68 -0.16 -1.55
C GLN A 135 3.29 1.30 -1.25
N ALA A 136 4.21 2.11 -0.76
CA ALA A 136 3.94 3.52 -0.45
C ALA A 136 3.46 4.29 -1.70
N ASN A 137 2.62 5.31 -1.50
CA ASN A 137 2.06 6.12 -2.58
C ASN A 137 1.38 5.29 -3.70
N CYS A 138 0.60 4.31 -3.29
CA CYS A 138 -0.07 3.38 -4.21
C CYS A 138 -1.59 3.37 -3.97
N TRP A 139 -2.34 3.99 -4.89
CA TRP A 139 -3.79 4.06 -4.84
C TRP A 139 -4.50 2.71 -4.98
N MET A 140 -3.81 1.70 -5.49
CA MET A 140 -4.42 0.38 -5.66
C MET A 140 -4.82 -0.26 -4.35
N SER A 141 -4.02 -0.12 -3.29
CA SER A 141 -4.38 -0.63 -1.97
C SER A 141 -5.55 0.14 -1.35
N TRP A 142 -5.63 1.46 -1.58
CA TRP A 142 -6.77 2.28 -1.17
C TRP A 142 -8.06 1.80 -1.88
N ASN A 143 -8.01 1.63 -3.20
CA ASN A 143 -9.14 1.11 -3.99
C ASN A 143 -9.57 -0.28 -3.55
N ALA A 144 -8.61 -1.19 -3.35
CA ALA A 144 -8.91 -2.56 -2.95
C ALA A 144 -9.54 -2.63 -1.55
N ALA A 145 -9.06 -1.80 -0.60
CA ALA A 145 -9.66 -1.71 0.73
C ALA A 145 -11.10 -1.17 0.67
N LYS A 146 -11.33 -0.11 -0.13
CA LYS A 146 -12.69 0.41 -0.38
C LYS A 146 -13.60 -0.66 -1.00
N ARG A 147 -13.09 -1.43 -1.97
CA ARG A 147 -13.83 -2.52 -2.62
C ARG A 147 -14.14 -3.66 -1.64
N ALA A 148 -13.22 -4.03 -0.77
CA ALA A 148 -13.48 -5.04 0.26
C ALA A 148 -14.65 -4.63 1.17
N MET A 149 -14.72 -3.36 1.58
CA MET A 149 -15.87 -2.85 2.35
C MET A 149 -17.16 -2.90 1.53
N THR A 150 -17.13 -2.56 0.25
CA THR A 150 -18.29 -2.68 -0.65
C THR A 150 -18.77 -4.14 -0.81
N LEU A 151 -17.86 -5.11 -0.71
CA LEU A 151 -18.19 -6.54 -0.68
C LEU A 151 -18.75 -7.02 0.66
N GLY A 152 -18.87 -6.13 1.67
CA GLY A 152 -19.48 -6.42 2.96
C GLY A 152 -18.51 -6.77 4.09
N TYR A 153 -17.19 -6.72 3.85
CA TYR A 153 -16.21 -6.89 4.93
C TYR A 153 -16.28 -5.72 5.90
N ARG A 154 -16.44 -6.01 7.18
CA ARG A 154 -16.70 -5.01 8.23
C ARG A 154 -15.47 -4.62 9.05
N ASN A 155 -14.38 -5.35 8.91
CA ASN A 155 -13.15 -5.14 9.67
C ASN A 155 -11.96 -4.98 8.71
N VAL A 156 -12.00 -3.89 7.93
CA VAL A 156 -10.98 -3.58 6.93
C VAL A 156 -10.00 -2.56 7.51
N ALA A 157 -8.73 -2.87 7.43
CA ALA A 157 -7.64 -1.93 7.68
C ALA A 157 -6.86 -1.71 6.38
N TRP A 158 -6.42 -0.49 6.17
CA TRP A 158 -5.57 -0.08 5.06
C TRP A 158 -4.19 0.29 5.58
N PHE A 159 -3.14 -0.28 4.98
CA PHE A 159 -1.74 0.00 5.31
C PHE A 159 -1.07 0.74 4.14
N PRO A 160 -1.08 2.11 4.16
CA PRO A 160 -0.61 2.94 3.04
C PRO A 160 0.89 2.86 2.77
N ASP A 161 1.72 2.64 3.80
CA ASP A 161 3.18 2.55 3.63
C ASP A 161 3.60 1.23 2.98
N GLY A 162 2.78 0.20 3.08
CA GLY A 162 2.95 -1.08 2.42
C GLY A 162 4.34 -1.71 2.60
N THR A 163 4.83 -2.39 1.55
CA THR A 163 6.15 -3.03 1.59
C THR A 163 7.29 -2.03 1.77
N ASP A 164 7.17 -0.79 1.30
CA ASP A 164 8.24 0.20 1.45
C ASP A 164 8.43 0.59 2.92
N GLY A 165 7.33 0.88 3.66
CA GLY A 165 7.38 1.15 5.10
C GLY A 165 7.82 -0.06 5.90
N TRP A 166 7.43 -1.25 5.46
CA TRP A 166 7.82 -2.52 6.07
C TRP A 166 9.33 -2.77 5.98
N GLU A 167 9.94 -2.59 4.80
CA GLU A 167 11.38 -2.70 4.60
C GLU A 167 12.17 -1.62 5.35
N GLN A 168 11.68 -0.36 5.37
CA GLN A 168 12.29 0.72 6.14
C GLN A 168 12.35 0.43 7.64
N ALA A 169 11.39 -0.33 8.16
CA ALA A 169 11.38 -0.81 9.53
C ALA A 169 12.25 -2.06 9.75
N ASN A 170 13.01 -2.51 8.74
CA ASN A 170 13.84 -3.71 8.76
C ASN A 170 13.04 -4.99 9.07
N LEU A 171 11.77 -5.06 8.65
CA LEU A 171 10.91 -6.22 8.81
C LEU A 171 11.06 -7.19 7.63
N PRO A 172 10.83 -8.51 7.85
CA PRO A 172 11.08 -9.52 6.82
C PRO A 172 10.07 -9.45 5.67
N LEU A 173 10.53 -9.75 4.47
CA LEU A 173 9.70 -10.05 3.31
C LEU A 173 10.00 -11.46 2.81
N GLU A 174 9.02 -12.12 2.20
CA GLU A 174 9.18 -13.43 1.56
C GLU A 174 8.79 -13.39 0.09
N ASP A 175 9.35 -14.32 -0.69
CA ASP A 175 8.97 -14.49 -2.10
C ASP A 175 7.52 -14.96 -2.20
N ALA A 176 6.74 -14.32 -3.07
CA ALA A 176 5.32 -14.56 -3.21
C ALA A 176 4.95 -15.04 -4.61
N GLN A 177 3.88 -15.83 -4.67
CA GLN A 177 3.23 -16.21 -5.91
C GLN A 177 1.78 -15.70 -5.89
N PRO A 178 1.20 -15.34 -7.05
CA PRO A 178 -0.20 -14.98 -7.12
C PRO A 178 -1.08 -16.09 -6.54
N ALA A 179 -2.10 -15.71 -5.80
CA ALA A 179 -3.11 -16.68 -5.35
C ALA A 179 -3.78 -17.33 -6.57
N PRO A 180 -4.16 -18.60 -6.50
CA PRO A 180 -4.89 -19.27 -7.60
C PRO A 180 -6.25 -18.60 -7.82
N PRO A 181 -6.76 -18.58 -9.07
CA PRO A 181 -8.07 -18.00 -9.42
C PRO A 181 -9.27 -18.75 -8.81
#